data_ed864473503ae650af62507cbcf22316
#
_entry.id   ed864473503ae650af62507cbcf22316
#
_cell.length_a   1.000
_cell.length_b   1.000
_cell.length_c   1.000
_cell.angle_alpha   90.00
_cell.angle_beta   90.00
_cell.angle_gamma   90.00
#
_symmetry.space_group_name_H-M   'P 1'
#
loop_
_entity.id
_entity.type
_entity.pdbx_description
1 polymer ?
#
loop_
_entity_poly.entity_id
_entity_poly.type
_entity_poly.pdbx_seq_one_letter_code
_entity_poly.pdbx_strand_id
1 'polypeptide(L)'
;MHSGDSYKKKPYNETCNAYLKEVFRFYRFSGQQDESTKQLKVLSDMRIIVHNSVGVKRTLYRNTFHGYLQEKGHIGKTIEQDKIVILLKACANCRDQILLLLLAETGFRIGELLGVRYATDIDYERHLLYVNFREDNENGARAKNAEYRKAKISDATFEILQFYIEEYKDLIFQQEYLIINISGDYAGKPMQDSGVYALMERLQKKTGIKVTPHMLRHYFANARRKAGWKLELISQALGHRNIETTMRYLNISDQELMDVSDEFYRKHQSIYEIDKLL
;
A
#
# COMPACT_ATOMS: atom_id res chain seq x y z
N MET A 1 21.70 21.08 -35.09
CA MET A 1 20.60 20.13 -35.37
C MET A 1 20.85 18.87 -34.56
N HIS A 2 20.25 18.75 -33.37
CA HIS A 2 20.18 17.49 -32.62
C HIS A 2 18.73 17.32 -32.18
N SER A 3 18.02 16.52 -32.95
CA SER A 3 16.67 16.04 -32.60
C SER A 3 16.83 15.00 -31.51
N GLY A 4 16.63 15.40 -30.28
CA GLY A 4 16.49 14.48 -29.16
C GLY A 4 15.10 13.86 -29.20
N ASP A 5 14.93 12.75 -29.90
CA ASP A 5 13.77 11.88 -29.74
C ASP A 5 13.78 11.27 -28.35
N SER A 6 13.14 11.96 -27.41
CA SER A 6 12.79 11.34 -26.13
C SER A 6 11.76 10.25 -26.45
N TYR A 7 12.20 8.99 -26.50
CA TYR A 7 11.32 7.82 -26.51
C TYR A 7 10.39 7.90 -25.30
N LYS A 8 9.21 8.46 -25.49
CA LYS A 8 8.14 8.41 -24.49
C LYS A 8 7.84 6.93 -24.24
N LYS A 9 8.17 6.44 -23.07
CA LYS A 9 7.84 5.07 -22.67
C LYS A 9 6.35 4.85 -22.91
N LYS A 10 5.99 3.82 -23.72
CA LYS A 10 4.59 3.45 -23.93
C LYS A 10 3.94 3.16 -22.58
N PRO A 11 2.74 3.68 -22.32
CA PRO A 11 2.03 3.41 -21.07
C PRO A 11 1.75 1.91 -20.95
N TYR A 12 1.73 1.39 -19.72
CA TYR A 12 1.35 0.01 -19.46
C TYR A 12 -0.13 -0.22 -19.77
N ASN A 13 -0.48 -1.45 -20.14
CA ASN A 13 -1.85 -1.83 -20.48
C ASN A 13 -2.85 -1.50 -19.35
N GLU A 14 -2.44 -1.69 -18.09
CA GLU A 14 -3.23 -1.32 -16.91
C GLU A 14 -3.53 0.18 -16.88
N THR A 15 -2.56 1.02 -17.23
CA THR A 15 -2.73 2.47 -17.30
C THR A 15 -3.69 2.85 -18.42
N CYS A 16 -3.54 2.25 -19.61
CA CYS A 16 -4.46 2.45 -20.71
C CYS A 16 -5.89 2.03 -20.35
N ASN A 17 -6.05 0.88 -19.71
CA ASN A 17 -7.35 0.38 -19.27
C ASN A 17 -7.96 1.27 -18.17
N ALA A 18 -7.13 1.82 -17.27
CA ALA A 18 -7.60 2.78 -16.26
C ALA A 18 -8.18 4.03 -16.91
N TYR A 19 -7.50 4.61 -17.90
CA TYR A 19 -8.04 5.76 -18.66
C TYR A 19 -9.33 5.39 -19.39
N LEU A 20 -9.39 4.23 -20.03
CA LEU A 20 -10.62 3.77 -20.70
C LEU A 20 -11.77 3.63 -19.70
N LYS A 21 -11.54 3.07 -18.51
CA LYS A 21 -12.56 2.94 -17.45
C LYS A 21 -13.08 4.32 -17.00
N GLU A 22 -12.20 5.33 -16.87
CA GLU A 22 -12.62 6.68 -16.50
C GLU A 22 -13.40 7.37 -17.63
N VAL A 23 -12.98 7.20 -18.87
CA VAL A 23 -13.73 7.69 -20.05
C VAL A 23 -15.13 7.07 -20.09
N PHE A 24 -15.25 5.75 -19.89
CA PHE A 24 -16.57 5.09 -19.82
C PHE A 24 -17.40 5.57 -18.63
N ARG A 25 -16.78 5.84 -17.49
CA ARG A 25 -17.49 6.40 -16.32
C ARG A 25 -18.06 7.79 -16.64
N PHE A 26 -17.28 8.63 -17.31
CA PHE A 26 -17.71 9.95 -17.76
C PHE A 26 -18.90 9.85 -18.74
N TYR A 27 -18.82 9.03 -19.77
CA TYR A 27 -19.91 8.87 -20.74
C TYR A 27 -21.15 8.24 -20.11
N ARG A 28 -21.00 7.34 -19.15
CA ARG A 28 -22.13 6.80 -18.38
C ARG A 28 -22.83 7.92 -17.59
N PHE A 29 -22.08 8.76 -16.93
CA PHE A 29 -22.61 9.91 -16.20
C PHE A 29 -23.33 10.87 -17.17
N SER A 30 -22.69 11.25 -18.27
CA SER A 30 -23.26 12.11 -19.29
C SER A 30 -24.54 11.54 -19.91
N GLY A 31 -24.56 10.24 -20.20
CA GLY A 31 -25.75 9.55 -20.75
C GLY A 31 -26.92 9.44 -19.77
N GLN A 32 -26.70 9.65 -18.47
CA GLN A 32 -27.76 9.77 -17.48
C GLN A 32 -28.40 11.18 -17.47
N GLN A 33 -27.65 12.18 -17.94
CA GLN A 33 -28.07 13.57 -17.95
C GLN A 33 -28.69 14.00 -19.31
N ASP A 34 -28.28 13.37 -20.41
CA ASP A 34 -28.68 13.76 -21.77
C ASP A 34 -29.02 12.52 -22.63
N GLU A 35 -30.21 12.57 -23.28
CA GLU A 35 -30.69 11.48 -24.14
C GLU A 35 -29.86 11.32 -25.43
N SER A 36 -29.19 12.34 -25.90
CA SER A 36 -28.36 12.29 -27.10
C SER A 36 -27.15 11.35 -26.94
N THR A 37 -26.60 11.25 -25.73
CA THR A 37 -25.47 10.36 -25.41
C THR A 37 -25.88 8.90 -25.21
N LYS A 38 -27.16 8.59 -25.00
CA LYS A 38 -27.67 7.21 -24.92
C LYS A 38 -27.55 6.44 -26.25
N GLN A 39 -27.35 7.13 -27.36
CA GLN A 39 -27.27 6.53 -28.69
C GLN A 39 -25.86 5.99 -29.03
N LEU A 40 -24.85 6.25 -28.24
CA LEU A 40 -23.50 5.73 -28.45
C LEU A 40 -23.42 4.24 -28.10
N LYS A 41 -23.77 3.38 -29.06
CA LYS A 41 -23.81 1.90 -28.91
C LYS A 41 -22.49 1.29 -28.40
N VAL A 42 -21.35 1.91 -28.69
CA VAL A 42 -20.02 1.45 -28.21
C VAL A 42 -19.87 1.57 -26.69
N LEU A 43 -20.67 2.44 -26.06
CA LEU A 43 -20.61 2.76 -24.64
C LEU A 43 -21.84 2.27 -23.87
N SER A 44 -22.76 1.57 -24.54
CA SER A 44 -23.99 1.08 -23.92
C SER A 44 -23.69 -0.06 -22.95
N ASP A 45 -24.20 0.07 -21.75
CA ASP A 45 -24.26 -1.03 -20.79
C ASP A 45 -25.44 -1.93 -21.13
N MET A 46 -25.19 -3.25 -21.22
CA MET A 46 -26.27 -4.21 -21.33
C MET A 46 -26.97 -4.35 -19.97
N ARG A 47 -28.27 -4.08 -19.95
CA ARG A 47 -29.11 -4.28 -18.78
C ARG A 47 -29.34 -5.75 -18.54
N ILE A 48 -28.88 -6.28 -17.42
CA ILE A 48 -29.11 -7.66 -17.00
C ILE A 48 -30.02 -7.65 -15.77
N ILE A 49 -31.10 -8.42 -15.80
CA ILE A 49 -31.95 -8.64 -14.65
C ILE A 49 -31.50 -9.95 -13.99
N VAL A 50 -31.00 -9.85 -12.78
CA VAL A 50 -30.58 -10.99 -11.97
C VAL A 50 -31.59 -11.19 -10.85
N HIS A 51 -32.06 -12.44 -10.69
CA HIS A 51 -32.88 -12.82 -9.55
C HIS A 51 -31.96 -13.46 -8.50
N ASN A 52 -32.11 -13.07 -7.24
CA ASN A 52 -31.46 -13.81 -6.16
C ASN A 52 -32.29 -15.05 -5.78
N SER A 53 -31.77 -15.91 -4.92
CA SER A 53 -32.43 -17.12 -4.42
C SER A 53 -33.79 -16.87 -3.72
N VAL A 54 -34.08 -15.62 -3.36
CA VAL A 54 -35.32 -15.18 -2.70
C VAL A 54 -36.29 -14.49 -3.67
N GLY A 55 -35.99 -14.48 -4.98
CA GLY A 55 -36.84 -13.90 -6.03
C GLY A 55 -36.76 -12.38 -6.18
N VAL A 56 -35.89 -11.69 -5.46
CA VAL A 56 -35.72 -10.24 -5.58
C VAL A 56 -35.01 -9.91 -6.89
N LYS A 57 -35.65 -9.09 -7.73
CA LYS A 57 -35.10 -8.63 -9.01
C LYS A 57 -34.06 -7.51 -8.76
N ARG A 58 -32.85 -7.72 -9.24
CA ARG A 58 -31.80 -6.68 -9.26
C ARG A 58 -31.40 -6.39 -10.70
N THR A 59 -31.47 -5.13 -11.08
CA THR A 59 -30.94 -4.68 -12.37
C THR A 59 -29.46 -4.42 -12.25
N LEU A 60 -28.66 -5.12 -13.05
CA LEU A 60 -27.24 -4.90 -13.21
C LEU A 60 -26.98 -4.35 -14.62
N TYR A 61 -26.03 -3.44 -14.72
CA TYR A 61 -25.55 -2.93 -15.99
C TYR A 61 -24.16 -3.52 -16.24
N ARG A 62 -24.02 -4.27 -17.33
CA ARG A 62 -22.75 -4.87 -17.73
C ARG A 62 -22.16 -4.06 -18.89
N ASN A 63 -20.92 -3.61 -18.72
CA ASN A 63 -20.19 -2.98 -19.81
C ASN A 63 -19.96 -3.99 -20.95
N THR A 64 -20.39 -3.65 -22.17
CA THR A 64 -20.25 -4.49 -23.35
C THR A 64 -18.95 -4.25 -24.12
N PHE A 65 -18.12 -3.34 -23.67
CA PHE A 65 -16.84 -3.06 -24.32
C PHE A 65 -15.84 -4.20 -24.11
N HIS A 66 -15.32 -4.73 -25.21
CA HIS A 66 -14.33 -5.83 -25.21
C HIS A 66 -12.92 -5.39 -25.59
N GLY A 67 -12.70 -4.08 -25.80
CA GLY A 67 -11.42 -3.50 -26.23
C GLY A 67 -10.40 -3.25 -25.13
N TYR A 68 -10.60 -3.81 -23.93
CA TYR A 68 -9.58 -3.72 -22.88
C TYR A 68 -8.33 -4.51 -23.28
N LEU A 69 -7.16 -3.90 -23.03
CA LEU A 69 -5.88 -4.56 -23.25
C LEU A 69 -5.66 -5.63 -22.18
N GLN A 70 -5.01 -6.72 -22.57
CA GLN A 70 -4.69 -7.80 -21.63
C GLN A 70 -3.72 -7.27 -20.56
N GLU A 71 -4.17 -7.27 -19.31
CA GLU A 71 -3.36 -6.87 -18.17
C GLU A 71 -2.44 -8.05 -17.77
N LYS A 72 -1.13 -7.79 -17.70
CA LYS A 72 -0.19 -8.73 -17.08
C LYS A 72 -0.28 -8.54 -15.59
N GLY A 73 -0.69 -9.57 -14.86
CA GLY A 73 -0.72 -9.53 -13.40
C GLY A 73 0.61 -9.00 -12.84
N HIS A 74 0.58 -7.90 -12.12
CA HIS A 74 1.76 -7.35 -11.48
C HIS A 74 1.95 -8.04 -10.13
N ILE A 75 2.95 -8.90 -10.03
CA ILE A 75 3.44 -9.36 -8.74
C ILE A 75 4.14 -8.15 -8.08
N GLY A 76 3.60 -7.71 -6.95
CA GLY A 76 4.17 -6.58 -6.21
C GLY A 76 5.62 -6.85 -5.84
N LYS A 77 6.52 -5.92 -6.16
CA LYS A 77 7.92 -6.03 -5.75
C LYS A 77 8.01 -5.83 -4.25
N THR A 78 8.58 -6.79 -3.55
CA THR A 78 8.93 -6.71 -2.13
C THR A 78 10.43 -6.49 -1.97
N ILE A 79 10.85 -6.22 -0.74
CA ILE A 79 12.26 -6.13 -0.34
C ILE A 79 12.50 -7.18 0.76
N GLU A 80 13.70 -7.73 0.82
CA GLU A 80 14.11 -8.68 1.84
C GLU A 80 14.61 -7.97 3.09
N GLN A 81 14.53 -8.62 4.24
CA GLN A 81 14.87 -8.03 5.54
C GLN A 81 16.34 -7.61 5.63
N ASP A 82 17.27 -8.41 5.12
CA ASP A 82 18.69 -8.11 5.09
C ASP A 82 18.99 -6.82 4.32
N LYS A 83 18.29 -6.58 3.22
CA LYS A 83 18.39 -5.34 2.45
C LYS A 83 17.88 -4.12 3.21
N ILE A 84 16.83 -4.28 4.02
CA ILE A 84 16.36 -3.20 4.91
C ILE A 84 17.45 -2.87 5.94
N VAL A 85 18.11 -3.86 6.52
CA VAL A 85 19.21 -3.65 7.47
C VAL A 85 20.37 -2.87 6.82
N ILE A 86 20.72 -3.21 5.57
CA ILE A 86 21.76 -2.48 4.82
C ILE A 86 21.34 -1.03 4.59
N LEU A 87 20.08 -0.79 4.21
CA LEU A 87 19.55 0.57 4.00
C LEU A 87 19.55 1.39 5.29
N LEU A 88 19.16 0.80 6.43
CA LEU A 88 19.18 1.46 7.74
C LEU A 88 20.60 1.89 8.14
N LYS A 89 21.60 1.02 7.92
CA LYS A 89 23.02 1.35 8.16
C LYS A 89 23.55 2.41 7.20
N ALA A 90 22.95 2.56 6.02
CA ALA A 90 23.32 3.55 5.04
C ALA A 90 22.67 4.93 5.28
N CYS A 91 21.66 5.04 6.14
CA CYS A 91 21.05 6.30 6.52
C CYS A 91 22.07 7.24 7.17
N ALA A 92 21.96 8.53 6.86
CA ALA A 92 22.87 9.54 7.39
C ALA A 92 22.45 10.11 8.76
N ASN A 93 21.19 9.88 9.15
CA ASN A 93 20.58 10.45 10.36
C ASN A 93 19.43 9.59 10.87
N CYS A 94 19.02 9.81 12.12
CA CYS A 94 17.94 9.04 12.75
C CYS A 94 16.57 9.29 12.15
N ARG A 95 16.30 10.48 11.54
CA ARG A 95 15.06 10.76 10.83
C ARG A 95 14.88 9.81 9.65
N ASP A 96 15.92 9.56 8.88
CA ASP A 96 15.88 8.66 7.73
C ASP A 96 15.71 7.20 8.19
N GLN A 97 16.35 6.81 9.30
CA GLN A 97 16.19 5.49 9.91
C GLN A 97 14.76 5.25 10.39
N ILE A 98 14.21 6.18 11.19
CA ILE A 98 12.86 6.02 11.74
C ILE A 98 11.80 6.01 10.64
N LEU A 99 11.95 6.80 9.59
CA LEU A 99 11.04 6.80 8.45
C LEU A 99 10.97 5.42 7.77
N LEU A 100 12.13 4.79 7.51
CA LEU A 100 12.19 3.45 6.92
C LEU A 100 11.58 2.39 7.86
N LEU A 101 11.91 2.44 9.15
CA LEU A 101 11.40 1.51 10.16
C LEU A 101 9.88 1.61 10.29
N LEU A 102 9.33 2.83 10.40
CA LEU A 102 7.91 3.03 10.50
C LEU A 102 7.16 2.51 9.26
N LEU A 103 7.67 2.75 8.05
CA LEU A 103 7.08 2.20 6.82
C LEU A 103 7.13 0.67 6.80
N ALA A 104 8.23 0.06 7.29
CA ALA A 104 8.40 -1.39 7.30
C ALA A 104 7.59 -2.10 8.39
N GLU A 105 7.43 -1.49 9.58
CA GLU A 105 6.77 -2.11 10.73
C GLU A 105 5.27 -1.86 10.79
N THR A 106 4.79 -0.72 10.27
CA THR A 106 3.37 -0.38 10.32
C THR A 106 2.61 -0.79 9.06
N GLY A 107 3.32 -0.90 7.93
CA GLY A 107 2.70 -1.08 6.62
C GLY A 107 1.84 0.12 6.19
N PHE A 108 1.97 1.29 6.81
CA PHE A 108 1.25 2.49 6.42
C PHE A 108 1.61 2.93 5.00
N ARG A 109 0.66 3.58 4.34
CA ARG A 109 0.97 4.29 3.10
C ARG A 109 1.79 5.52 3.43
N ILE A 110 2.64 5.96 2.49
CA ILE A 110 3.48 7.15 2.67
C ILE A 110 2.66 8.36 3.14
N GLY A 111 1.53 8.67 2.50
CA GLY A 111 0.67 9.78 2.91
C GLY A 111 -0.01 9.58 4.27
N GLU A 112 -0.20 8.33 4.72
CA GLU A 112 -0.69 8.05 6.07
C GLU A 112 0.37 8.34 7.12
N LEU A 113 1.62 7.89 6.88
CA LEU A 113 2.73 8.13 7.79
C LEU A 113 3.11 9.61 7.87
N LEU A 114 3.17 10.32 6.75
CA LEU A 114 3.50 11.74 6.71
C LEU A 114 2.42 12.64 7.33
N GLY A 115 1.20 12.12 7.51
CA GLY A 115 0.11 12.81 8.21
C GLY A 115 0.09 12.59 9.73
N VAL A 116 0.96 11.72 10.28
CA VAL A 116 1.03 11.44 11.71
C VAL A 116 1.53 12.66 12.48
N ARG A 117 0.84 13.03 13.57
CA ARG A 117 1.20 14.11 14.46
C ARG A 117 1.81 13.56 15.74
N TYR A 118 2.94 14.12 16.17
CA TYR A 118 3.70 13.59 17.29
C TYR A 118 2.95 13.66 18.64
N ALA A 119 2.11 14.69 18.85
CA ALA A 119 1.42 14.90 20.11
C ALA A 119 0.09 14.13 20.24
N THR A 120 -0.60 13.86 19.12
CA THR A 120 -1.98 13.35 19.15
C THR A 120 -2.14 11.96 18.56
N ASP A 121 -1.19 11.53 17.71
CA ASP A 121 -1.33 10.30 16.95
C ASP A 121 -0.34 9.21 17.43
N ILE A 122 0.27 9.37 18.59
CA ILE A 122 1.19 8.40 19.20
C ILE A 122 0.75 8.11 20.63
N ASP A 123 0.56 6.83 20.93
CA ASP A 123 0.45 6.31 22.29
C ASP A 123 1.85 5.88 22.73
N TYR A 124 2.48 6.72 23.52
CA TYR A 124 3.86 6.53 23.98
C TYR A 124 4.00 5.40 25.01
N GLU A 125 2.91 5.03 25.71
CA GLU A 125 2.94 3.94 26.68
C GLU A 125 2.81 2.58 26.01
N ARG A 126 1.99 2.50 24.96
CA ARG A 126 1.68 1.25 24.27
C ARG A 126 2.44 1.07 22.97
N HIS A 127 3.28 2.02 22.58
CA HIS A 127 4.03 2.08 21.32
C HIS A 127 3.11 1.94 20.09
N LEU A 128 1.99 2.69 20.08
CA LEU A 128 1.03 2.66 18.98
C LEU A 128 1.09 3.97 18.19
N LEU A 129 1.03 3.83 16.86
CA LEU A 129 0.82 4.94 15.94
C LEU A 129 -0.60 4.85 15.38
N TYR A 130 -1.25 6.01 15.31
CA TYR A 130 -2.60 6.15 14.78
C TYR A 130 -2.58 6.88 13.44
N VAL A 131 -3.37 6.41 12.48
CA VAL A 131 -3.69 7.13 11.25
C VAL A 131 -5.04 7.79 11.45
N ASN A 132 -5.05 9.11 11.54
CA ASN A 132 -6.25 9.92 11.60
C ASN A 132 -6.48 10.58 10.24
N PHE A 133 -7.74 10.55 9.77
CA PHE A 133 -8.10 11.23 8.53
C PHE A 133 -8.15 12.74 8.75
N ARG A 134 -7.42 13.47 7.92
CA ARG A 134 -7.40 14.93 7.87
C ARG A 134 -7.36 15.38 6.41
N GLU A 135 -8.14 16.39 6.06
CA GLU A 135 -8.22 16.92 4.70
C GLU A 135 -7.25 18.07 4.45
N ASP A 136 -6.78 18.71 5.51
CA ASP A 136 -6.06 19.99 5.55
C ASP A 136 -4.57 19.86 5.88
N ASN A 137 -3.95 18.73 5.60
CA ASN A 137 -2.53 18.55 5.86
C ASN A 137 -1.68 19.47 4.94
N GLU A 138 -0.87 20.34 5.52
CA GLU A 138 -0.01 21.30 4.82
C GLU A 138 0.98 20.65 3.85
N ASN A 139 1.45 19.44 4.16
CA ASN A 139 2.36 18.66 3.31
C ASN A 139 1.66 17.86 2.22
N GLY A 140 0.35 18.03 2.05
CA GLY A 140 -0.45 17.28 1.09
C GLY A 140 -0.64 15.78 1.44
N ALA A 141 -0.25 15.38 2.65
CA ALA A 141 -0.42 14.01 3.13
C ALA A 141 -1.92 13.65 3.21
N ARG A 142 -2.29 12.49 2.69
CA ARG A 142 -3.69 12.03 2.67
C ARG A 142 -3.81 10.59 3.10
N ALA A 143 -4.67 10.31 4.05
CA ALA A 143 -5.16 8.97 4.34
C ALA A 143 -6.19 8.60 3.25
N LYS A 144 -5.79 7.72 2.31
CA LYS A 144 -6.60 7.31 1.16
C LYS A 144 -7.82 6.58 1.64
N ASN A 145 -8.89 6.83 1.89
CA ASN A 145 -10.13 6.16 2.27
C ASN A 145 -10.77 6.63 3.58
N ALA A 146 -10.26 7.70 4.20
CA ALA A 146 -10.80 8.23 5.46
C ALA A 146 -10.92 7.17 6.59
N GLU A 147 -10.04 6.16 6.59
CA GLU A 147 -10.10 5.06 7.55
C GLU A 147 -9.13 5.30 8.71
N TYR A 148 -9.68 5.24 9.92
CA TYR A 148 -8.89 5.19 11.15
C TYR A 148 -8.15 3.86 11.25
N ARG A 149 -6.86 3.90 11.54
CA ARG A 149 -6.03 2.71 11.77
C ARG A 149 -5.01 2.95 12.86
N LYS A 150 -4.57 1.85 13.45
CA LYS A 150 -3.45 1.87 14.39
C LYS A 150 -2.48 0.74 14.08
N ALA A 151 -1.22 0.96 14.38
CA ALA A 151 -0.18 -0.06 14.30
C ALA A 151 0.71 0.01 15.54
N LYS A 152 1.12 -1.16 16.03
CA LYS A 152 2.13 -1.27 17.08
C LYS A 152 3.50 -1.37 16.41
N ILE A 153 4.48 -0.63 16.96
CA ILE A 153 5.89 -0.74 16.59
C ILE A 153 6.66 -1.49 17.68
N SER A 154 7.82 -2.02 17.32
CA SER A 154 8.71 -2.69 18.25
C SER A 154 9.33 -1.70 19.25
N ASP A 155 9.74 -2.20 20.40
CA ASP A 155 10.40 -1.39 21.43
C ASP A 155 11.68 -0.76 20.88
N ALA A 156 12.47 -1.50 20.09
CA ALA A 156 13.68 -0.98 19.45
C ALA A 156 13.38 0.17 18.45
N THR A 157 12.30 0.06 17.66
CA THR A 157 11.87 1.16 16.77
C THR A 157 11.36 2.35 17.58
N PHE A 158 10.69 2.09 18.68
CA PHE A 158 10.23 3.15 19.58
C PHE A 158 11.39 3.93 20.24
N GLU A 159 12.46 3.26 20.65
CA GLU A 159 13.69 3.90 21.15
C GLU A 159 14.30 4.84 20.09
N ILE A 160 14.38 4.39 18.83
CA ILE A 160 14.85 5.25 17.73
C ILE A 160 13.91 6.42 17.48
N LEU A 161 12.59 6.22 17.63
CA LEU A 161 11.60 7.28 17.53
C LEU A 161 11.79 8.35 18.63
N GLN A 162 11.99 7.93 19.88
CA GLN A 162 12.26 8.83 20.99
C GLN A 162 13.57 9.59 20.77
N PHE A 163 14.63 8.89 20.34
CA PHE A 163 15.90 9.53 20.00
C PHE A 163 15.74 10.57 18.89
N TYR A 164 14.97 10.27 17.84
CA TYR A 164 14.68 11.21 16.77
C TYR A 164 13.93 12.45 17.28
N ILE A 165 12.92 12.27 18.13
CA ILE A 165 12.14 13.40 18.68
C ILE A 165 13.05 14.26 19.56
N GLU A 166 13.87 13.67 20.40
CA GLU A 166 14.77 14.42 21.29
C GLU A 166 15.86 15.17 20.50
N GLU A 167 16.46 14.52 19.50
CA GLU A 167 17.52 15.11 18.66
C GLU A 167 17.02 16.34 17.87
N TYR A 168 15.76 16.32 17.41
CA TYR A 168 15.19 17.40 16.61
C TYR A 168 14.02 18.12 17.29
N LYS A 169 13.94 18.07 18.62
CA LYS A 169 12.83 18.66 19.40
C LYS A 169 12.58 20.13 19.09
N ASP A 170 13.64 20.93 18.92
CA ASP A 170 13.54 22.35 18.62
C ASP A 170 12.87 22.64 17.27
N LEU A 171 12.91 21.70 16.33
CA LEU A 171 12.24 21.78 15.05
C LEU A 171 10.85 21.12 15.10
N ILE A 172 10.74 19.95 15.74
CA ILE A 172 9.49 19.17 15.82
C ILE A 172 8.43 19.94 16.59
N PHE A 173 8.78 20.57 17.72
CA PHE A 173 7.81 21.24 18.59
C PHE A 173 7.32 22.60 18.06
N GLN A 174 7.88 23.08 16.95
CA GLN A 174 7.39 24.28 16.25
C GLN A 174 6.19 24.02 15.36
N GLN A 175 5.85 22.77 15.13
CA GLN A 175 4.75 22.34 14.27
C GLN A 175 4.14 21.04 14.83
N GLU A 176 3.22 20.38 14.14
CA GLU A 176 2.48 19.23 14.68
C GLU A 176 2.92 17.86 14.14
N TYR A 177 3.56 17.83 12.97
CA TYR A 177 3.85 16.60 12.24
C TYR A 177 5.05 15.86 12.85
N LEU A 178 4.96 14.52 12.83
CA LEU A 178 6.06 13.68 13.30
C LEU A 178 7.27 13.73 12.37
N ILE A 179 7.07 13.60 11.07
CA ILE A 179 8.16 13.52 10.09
C ILE A 179 8.38 14.88 9.43
N ILE A 180 9.55 15.45 9.67
CA ILE A 180 9.93 16.79 9.20
C ILE A 180 11.18 16.78 8.32
N ASN A 181 11.40 17.87 7.62
CA ASN A 181 12.69 18.17 7.00
C ASN A 181 13.65 18.69 8.09
N ILE A 182 14.84 18.09 8.18
CA ILE A 182 15.81 18.39 9.26
C ILE A 182 16.94 19.33 8.82
N SER A 183 16.97 19.74 7.56
CA SER A 183 18.03 20.61 7.00
C SER A 183 17.56 21.37 5.77
N GLY A 184 18.34 22.38 5.36
CA GLY A 184 18.08 23.24 4.20
C GLY A 184 16.96 24.26 4.45
N ASP A 185 16.47 24.90 3.37
CA ASP A 185 15.48 25.98 3.43
C ASP A 185 14.10 25.54 3.98
N TYR A 186 13.89 24.23 4.04
CA TYR A 186 12.65 23.61 4.55
C TYR A 186 12.82 22.99 5.93
N ALA A 187 13.95 23.25 6.65
CA ALA A 187 14.14 22.70 7.98
C ALA A 187 12.97 23.07 8.92
N GLY A 188 12.50 22.12 9.71
CA GLY A 188 11.33 22.25 10.58
C GLY A 188 9.97 22.12 9.89
N LYS A 189 9.89 22.21 8.55
CA LYS A 189 8.62 22.02 7.84
C LYS A 189 8.26 20.55 7.68
N PRO A 190 6.96 20.19 7.67
CA PRO A 190 6.49 18.83 7.42
C PRO A 190 7.06 18.25 6.13
N MET A 191 7.51 17.00 6.18
CA MET A 191 8.07 16.33 5.02
C MET A 191 6.97 15.98 4.01
N GLN A 192 7.27 16.15 2.72
CA GLN A 192 6.39 15.78 1.62
C GLN A 192 6.80 14.45 1.00
N ASP A 193 5.91 13.83 0.22
CA ASP A 193 6.16 12.60 -0.54
C ASP A 193 7.45 12.68 -1.37
N SER A 194 7.69 13.81 -2.05
CA SER A 194 8.89 14.06 -2.86
C SER A 194 10.18 13.91 -2.07
N GLY A 195 10.18 14.37 -0.81
CA GLY A 195 11.33 14.24 0.09
C GLY A 195 11.64 12.77 0.44
N VAL A 196 10.61 11.95 0.63
CA VAL A 196 10.77 10.51 0.87
C VAL A 196 11.34 9.80 -0.36
N TYR A 197 10.83 10.10 -1.55
CA TYR A 197 11.37 9.52 -2.78
C TYR A 197 12.81 9.97 -3.03
N ALA A 198 13.15 11.23 -2.77
CA ALA A 198 14.52 11.72 -2.86
C ALA A 198 15.47 11.00 -1.87
N LEU A 199 15.02 10.71 -0.65
CA LEU A 199 15.75 9.87 0.30
C LEU A 199 16.01 8.48 -0.28
N MET A 200 14.96 7.83 -0.80
CA MET A 200 15.07 6.48 -1.36
C MET A 200 16.02 6.41 -2.57
N GLU A 201 16.02 7.43 -3.41
CA GLU A 201 16.99 7.55 -4.51
C GLU A 201 18.42 7.71 -4.01
N ARG A 202 18.65 8.51 -2.97
CA ARG A 202 19.98 8.65 -2.33
C ARG A 202 20.46 7.32 -1.78
N LEU A 203 19.60 6.59 -1.07
CA LEU A 203 19.91 5.28 -0.52
C LEU A 203 20.20 4.26 -1.63
N GLN A 204 19.42 4.27 -2.71
CA GLN A 204 19.68 3.42 -3.88
C GLN A 204 21.03 3.74 -4.53
N LYS A 205 21.38 5.02 -4.68
CA LYS A 205 22.70 5.42 -5.22
C LYS A 205 23.83 4.96 -4.31
N LYS A 206 23.66 5.01 -2.99
CA LYS A 206 24.69 4.63 -2.01
C LYS A 206 24.86 3.11 -1.87
N THR A 207 23.78 2.35 -1.95
CA THR A 207 23.77 0.90 -1.64
C THR A 207 23.57 0.00 -2.85
N GLY A 208 23.16 0.54 -3.98
CA GLY A 208 22.68 -0.23 -5.14
C GLY A 208 21.30 -0.87 -4.95
N ILE A 209 20.69 -0.76 -3.75
CA ILE A 209 19.42 -1.40 -3.42
C ILE A 209 18.27 -0.46 -3.75
N LYS A 210 17.41 -0.89 -4.68
CA LYS A 210 16.15 -0.18 -4.97
C LYS A 210 15.15 -0.41 -3.86
N VAL A 211 14.61 0.67 -3.31
CA VAL A 211 13.54 0.65 -2.32
C VAL A 211 12.47 1.70 -2.64
N THR A 212 11.24 1.42 -2.30
CA THR A 212 10.11 2.37 -2.38
C THR A 212 9.20 2.17 -1.16
N PRO A 213 8.39 3.17 -0.78
CA PRO A 213 7.43 3.01 0.32
C PRO A 213 6.50 1.81 0.10
N HIS A 214 6.12 1.57 -1.16
CA HIS A 214 5.25 0.45 -1.53
C HIS A 214 5.93 -0.91 -1.35
N MET A 215 7.24 -1.01 -1.62
CA MET A 215 8.01 -2.24 -1.37
C MET A 215 8.12 -2.56 0.13
N LEU A 216 8.29 -1.54 1.00
CA LEU A 216 8.28 -1.72 2.45
C LEU A 216 6.92 -2.17 2.97
N ARG A 217 5.84 -1.64 2.41
CA ARG A 217 4.47 -2.09 2.72
C ARG A 217 4.22 -3.53 2.24
N HIS A 218 4.75 -3.95 1.08
CA HIS A 218 4.74 -5.35 0.63
C HIS A 218 5.56 -6.24 1.57
N TYR A 219 6.72 -5.76 2.02
CA TYR A 219 7.52 -6.44 3.02
C TYR A 219 6.71 -6.68 4.31
N PHE A 220 6.05 -5.66 4.85
CA PHE A 220 5.18 -5.79 6.02
C PHE A 220 4.17 -6.93 5.85
N ALA A 221 3.43 -6.94 4.74
CA ALA A 221 2.42 -7.96 4.48
C ALA A 221 3.01 -9.37 4.44
N ASN A 222 4.11 -9.55 3.71
CA ASN A 222 4.77 -10.86 3.57
C ASN A 222 5.41 -11.33 4.88
N ALA A 223 6.04 -10.42 5.64
CA ALA A 223 6.64 -10.74 6.94
C ALA A 223 5.57 -11.20 7.94
N ARG A 224 4.40 -10.53 7.99
CA ARG A 224 3.29 -10.91 8.88
C ARG A 224 2.66 -12.23 8.45
N ARG A 225 2.52 -12.48 7.15
CA ARG A 225 2.07 -13.77 6.62
C ARG A 225 3.03 -14.91 7.03
N LYS A 226 4.33 -14.73 6.81
CA LYS A 226 5.35 -15.71 7.24
C LYS A 226 5.35 -15.96 8.76
N ALA A 227 4.97 -14.96 9.55
CA ALA A 227 4.77 -15.07 10.99
C ALA A 227 3.41 -15.70 11.38
N GLY A 228 2.63 -16.21 10.43
CA GLY A 228 1.37 -16.91 10.69
C GLY A 228 0.14 -16.01 10.92
N TRP A 229 0.21 -14.73 10.59
CA TRP A 229 -0.97 -13.87 10.70
C TRP A 229 -2.05 -14.27 9.70
N LYS A 230 -3.30 -14.30 10.17
CA LYS A 230 -4.46 -14.51 9.30
C LYS A 230 -4.57 -13.39 8.26
N LEU A 231 -5.04 -13.75 7.07
CA LEU A 231 -5.14 -12.81 5.93
C LEU A 231 -6.04 -11.60 6.25
N GLU A 232 -7.11 -11.82 7.02
CA GLU A 232 -8.03 -10.78 7.45
C GLU A 232 -7.33 -9.74 8.33
N LEU A 233 -6.46 -10.20 9.26
CA LEU A 233 -5.68 -9.30 10.12
C LEU A 233 -4.67 -8.48 9.32
N ILE A 234 -4.01 -9.10 8.32
CA ILE A 234 -3.10 -8.40 7.43
C ILE A 234 -3.88 -7.36 6.60
N SER A 235 -5.04 -7.75 6.08
CA SER A 235 -5.92 -6.86 5.31
C SER A 235 -6.37 -5.65 6.13
N GLN A 236 -6.78 -5.88 7.37
CA GLN A 236 -7.16 -4.83 8.31
C GLN A 236 -5.98 -3.91 8.65
N ALA A 237 -4.80 -4.47 8.98
CA ALA A 237 -3.59 -3.71 9.28
C ALA A 237 -3.14 -2.84 8.09
N LEU A 238 -3.33 -3.31 6.87
CA LEU A 238 -3.07 -2.55 5.66
C LEU A 238 -4.18 -1.55 5.30
N GLY A 239 -5.37 -1.62 5.92
CA GLY A 239 -6.54 -0.82 5.53
C GLY A 239 -6.96 -1.10 4.09
N HIS A 240 -7.16 -2.35 3.76
CA HIS A 240 -7.74 -2.74 2.48
C HIS A 240 -9.23 -3.02 2.66
N ARG A 241 -10.08 -2.31 1.93
CA ARG A 241 -11.53 -2.55 1.91
C ARG A 241 -11.89 -3.89 1.31
N ASN A 242 -11.02 -4.40 0.43
CA ASN A 242 -11.21 -5.65 -0.28
C ASN A 242 -10.02 -6.57 -0.04
N ILE A 243 -10.28 -7.79 0.45
CA ILE A 243 -9.25 -8.78 0.75
C ILE A 243 -8.45 -9.19 -0.50
N GLU A 244 -9.05 -9.14 -1.69
CA GLU A 244 -8.37 -9.37 -2.97
C GLU A 244 -7.18 -8.41 -3.17
N THR A 245 -7.28 -7.18 -2.63
CA THR A 245 -6.17 -6.24 -2.66
C THR A 245 -5.00 -6.76 -1.85
N THR A 246 -5.26 -7.40 -0.71
CA THR A 246 -4.22 -8.02 0.13
C THR A 246 -3.56 -9.19 -0.58
N MET A 247 -4.33 -10.02 -1.28
CA MET A 247 -3.81 -11.15 -2.04
C MET A 247 -2.75 -10.74 -3.08
N ARG A 248 -2.91 -9.58 -3.71
CA ARG A 248 -1.92 -9.04 -4.67
C ARG A 248 -0.58 -8.65 -4.03
N TYR A 249 -0.54 -8.47 -2.71
CA TYR A 249 0.67 -8.17 -1.94
C TYR A 249 1.41 -9.42 -1.48
N LEU A 250 0.76 -10.57 -1.53
CA LEU A 250 1.32 -11.82 -1.03
C LEU A 250 1.89 -12.63 -2.19
N ASN A 251 3.19 -12.85 -2.13
CA ASN A 251 3.86 -13.76 -3.05
C ASN A 251 3.83 -15.16 -2.43
N ILE A 252 2.83 -15.96 -2.81
CA ILE A 252 2.74 -17.37 -2.42
C ILE A 252 3.35 -18.18 -3.55
N SER A 253 4.38 -18.98 -3.24
CA SER A 253 4.97 -19.90 -4.21
C SER A 253 4.31 -21.29 -4.12
N ASP A 254 4.36 -22.03 -5.22
CA ASP A 254 3.89 -23.41 -5.23
C ASP A 254 4.67 -24.29 -4.23
N GLN A 255 5.96 -24.01 -4.05
CA GLN A 255 6.78 -24.71 -3.06
C GLN A 255 6.27 -24.49 -1.64
N GLU A 256 5.90 -23.26 -1.28
CA GLU A 256 5.35 -22.96 0.04
C GLU A 256 4.02 -23.68 0.28
N LEU A 257 3.19 -23.80 -0.76
CA LEU A 257 1.96 -24.58 -0.68
C LEU A 257 2.24 -26.06 -0.40
N MET A 258 3.25 -26.62 -1.07
CA MET A 258 3.67 -28.02 -0.84
C MET A 258 4.21 -28.21 0.59
N ASP A 259 5.09 -27.33 1.05
CA ASP A 259 5.70 -27.40 2.39
C ASP A 259 4.63 -27.37 3.50
N VAL A 260 3.63 -26.48 3.36
CA VAL A 260 2.51 -26.40 4.32
C VAL A 260 1.62 -27.63 4.26
N SER A 261 1.40 -28.20 3.07
CA SER A 261 0.64 -29.42 2.89
C SER A 261 1.35 -30.62 3.53
N ASP A 262 2.66 -30.75 3.33
CA ASP A 262 3.47 -31.80 3.92
C ASP A 262 3.49 -31.69 5.44
N GLU A 263 3.62 -30.47 5.99
CA GLU A 263 3.53 -30.24 7.42
C GLU A 263 2.17 -30.62 8.00
N PHE A 264 1.09 -30.29 7.29
CA PHE A 264 -0.27 -30.64 7.68
C PHE A 264 -0.44 -32.17 7.76
N TYR A 265 -0.07 -32.90 6.71
CA TYR A 265 -0.20 -34.34 6.67
C TYR A 265 0.72 -35.04 7.68
N ARG A 266 1.92 -34.51 7.91
CA ARG A 266 2.81 -35.04 8.95
C ARG A 266 2.21 -34.91 10.36
N LYS A 267 1.51 -33.79 10.64
CA LYS A 267 0.86 -33.60 11.96
C LYS A 267 -0.45 -34.36 12.12
N HIS A 268 -1.06 -34.76 11.02
CA HIS A 268 -2.41 -35.33 11.00
C HIS A 268 -2.45 -36.65 10.23
N GLN A 269 -1.50 -37.56 10.47
CA GLN A 269 -1.30 -38.81 9.72
C GLN A 269 -2.52 -39.73 9.65
N SER A 270 -3.50 -39.59 10.54
CA SER A 270 -4.67 -40.46 10.62
C SER A 270 -6.02 -39.76 10.54
N ILE A 271 -6.12 -38.60 9.88
CA ILE A 271 -7.36 -37.83 9.82
C ILE A 271 -8.54 -38.66 9.28
N TYR A 272 -8.27 -39.51 8.31
CA TYR A 272 -9.31 -40.31 7.62
C TYR A 272 -9.33 -41.77 8.05
N GLU A 273 -8.55 -42.14 9.09
CA GLU A 273 -8.45 -43.53 9.59
C GLU A 273 -8.20 -44.57 8.48
N ILE A 274 -7.46 -44.18 7.42
CA ILE A 274 -7.21 -45.03 6.24
C ILE A 274 -6.58 -46.35 6.64
N ASP A 275 -5.76 -46.35 7.69
CA ASP A 275 -5.13 -47.58 8.23
C ASP A 275 -6.15 -48.66 8.63
N LYS A 276 -7.41 -48.27 8.87
CA LYS A 276 -8.53 -49.19 9.14
C LYS A 276 -9.22 -49.72 7.89
N LEU A 277 -8.90 -49.14 6.70
CA LEU A 277 -9.46 -49.52 5.43
C LEU A 277 -8.56 -50.51 4.66
N LEU A 278 -7.29 -50.56 5.03
CA LEU A 278 -6.27 -51.50 4.50
C LEU A 278 -6.12 -52.73 5.39
#